data_d5e214cfcff2f9cf35b6a51a8c9aa09b
#
_entry.id   d5e214cfcff2f9cf35b6a51a8c9aa09b
#
_cell.length_a   1.000
_cell.length_b   1.000
_cell.length_c   1.000
_cell.angle_alpha   90.00
_cell.angle_beta   90.00
_cell.angle_gamma   90.00
#
_symmetry.space_group_name_H-M   'P 1'
#
loop_
_entity.id
_entity.type
_entity.pdbx_description
1 polymer ?
#
loop_
_entity_poly.entity_id
_entity_poly.type
_entity_poly.pdbx_seq_one_letter_code
_entity_poly.pdbx_strand_id
1 'polypeptide(L)'
;MVLRKNIYGHPAAGKQWAETRDAYILERFNRPGWTCTRSIYDPTLFYITHHGEEAWVSIYVDDCDSVGTSEGILRTIFGIMQKKWDSREVPPDYVLGVKRELVIDGDHRSLEMSMTAYIDGVVAQFQPNLDSSHWNRRNPSTPFEPHLFLEKASTDDEAREVLDRGYQKLVGCLLWANRGCFPEISVGVHQMCRVMAHPSDRAWREGIRILAWLRDHRSRGIKFSSDGNPNPISYSDASNKPDPIDGLSQYGNVVMWMGGPVMWSSKKLAHVGLSAYHNEYMALRHALSGVVWMRQLFDDIGLGYITSEPTIIYGDNEAANRLTRQDFVSSGNQYIYLPYHYIKECTKMGMVDVRWVGTRLNFADIFTKAVAVETVKSLVDKLCGYDLSWYDHRDGAIVDPKLEAARAESSGGLGDGTNRKTNDVDLLDVIHANACHLMQSQCIA
;
A
#
# COMPACT_ATOMS: atom_id res chain seq x y z
N MET A 1 -36.23 27.76 -6.45
CA MET A 1 -36.38 26.42 -5.81
C MET A 1 -35.31 26.32 -4.74
N VAL A 2 -35.68 26.20 -3.46
CA VAL A 2 -34.72 26.08 -2.36
C VAL A 2 -34.55 24.57 -2.08
N LEU A 3 -33.36 24.07 -2.27
CA LEU A 3 -33.02 22.66 -1.93
C LEU A 3 -32.99 22.52 -0.40
N ARG A 4 -33.83 21.63 0.14
CA ARG A 4 -33.85 21.31 1.58
C ARG A 4 -32.95 20.15 1.97
N LYS A 5 -32.39 19.40 0.99
CA LYS A 5 -31.45 18.29 1.14
C LYS A 5 -30.43 18.36 0.01
N ASN A 6 -29.27 17.79 0.23
CA ASN A 6 -28.24 17.67 -0.80
C ASN A 6 -28.68 16.75 -1.93
N ILE A 7 -28.20 17.06 -3.12
CA ILE A 7 -28.43 16.24 -4.32
C ILE A 7 -27.09 15.56 -4.66
N TYR A 8 -27.13 14.33 -5.10
CA TYR A 8 -26.01 13.61 -5.68
C TYR A 8 -25.34 14.48 -6.77
N GLY A 9 -23.99 14.54 -6.74
CA GLY A 9 -23.20 15.38 -7.66
C GLY A 9 -22.96 16.81 -7.22
N HIS A 10 -23.58 17.29 -6.11
CA HIS A 10 -23.24 18.61 -5.57
C HIS A 10 -21.87 18.55 -4.85
N PRO A 11 -20.92 19.50 -5.08
CA PRO A 11 -19.58 19.46 -4.51
C PRO A 11 -19.53 19.36 -2.97
N ALA A 12 -20.50 19.92 -2.26
CA ALA A 12 -20.58 19.86 -0.81
C ALA A 12 -21.31 18.60 -0.27
N ALA A 13 -21.91 17.77 -1.13
CA ALA A 13 -22.76 16.68 -0.67
C ALA A 13 -21.97 15.62 0.12
N GLY A 14 -20.80 15.23 -0.35
CA GLY A 14 -19.92 14.25 0.34
C GLY A 14 -19.48 14.74 1.72
N LYS A 15 -19.07 16.00 1.83
CA LYS A 15 -18.66 16.59 3.11
C LYS A 15 -19.83 16.61 4.12
N GLN A 16 -20.99 17.10 3.70
CA GLN A 16 -22.17 17.19 4.58
C GLN A 16 -22.70 15.80 4.98
N TRP A 17 -22.59 14.81 4.06
CA TRP A 17 -22.89 13.43 4.40
C TRP A 17 -21.96 12.91 5.48
N ALA A 18 -20.64 13.06 5.31
CA ALA A 18 -19.64 12.65 6.28
C ALA A 18 -19.89 13.30 7.65
N GLU A 19 -20.09 14.63 7.70
CA GLU A 19 -20.41 15.36 8.94
C GLU A 19 -21.66 14.84 9.65
N THR A 20 -22.74 14.56 8.89
CA THR A 20 -24.00 14.04 9.44
C THR A 20 -23.84 12.62 9.97
N ARG A 21 -23.15 11.78 9.23
CA ARG A 21 -22.85 10.38 9.59
C ARG A 21 -21.99 10.32 10.84
N ASP A 22 -20.89 11.04 10.85
CA ASP A 22 -19.90 11.02 11.92
C ASP A 22 -20.50 11.56 13.23
N ALA A 23 -21.28 12.65 13.17
CA ALA A 23 -21.98 13.18 14.34
C ALA A 23 -22.95 12.14 14.95
N TYR A 24 -23.70 11.42 14.10
CA TYR A 24 -24.59 10.37 14.56
C TYR A 24 -23.84 9.21 15.22
N ILE A 25 -22.77 8.72 14.60
CA ILE A 25 -21.97 7.60 15.11
C ILE A 25 -21.35 7.99 16.46
N LEU A 26 -20.69 9.14 16.54
CA LEU A 26 -20.06 9.61 17.78
C LEU A 26 -21.09 9.82 18.89
N GLU A 27 -22.28 10.39 18.60
CA GLU A 27 -23.35 10.52 19.59
C GLU A 27 -23.87 9.17 20.09
N ARG A 28 -24.03 8.19 19.20
CA ARG A 28 -24.66 6.90 19.55
C ARG A 28 -23.72 5.95 20.24
N PHE A 29 -22.41 6.04 19.96
CA PHE A 29 -21.42 5.15 20.53
C PHE A 29 -20.52 5.84 21.60
N ASN A 30 -20.82 7.09 22.03
CA ASN A 30 -20.23 7.73 23.21
C ASN A 30 -21.29 7.94 24.29
N ARG A 31 -21.68 6.85 24.97
CA ARG A 31 -22.68 6.81 26.02
C ARG A 31 -22.27 5.79 27.09
N PRO A 32 -22.91 5.75 28.27
CA PRO A 32 -22.53 4.80 29.33
C PRO A 32 -22.35 3.38 28.82
N GLY A 33 -21.16 2.79 29.06
CA GLY A 33 -20.76 1.45 28.63
C GLY A 33 -20.20 1.36 27.21
N TRP A 34 -20.18 2.47 26.43
CA TRP A 34 -19.64 2.54 25.07
C TRP A 34 -18.58 3.63 24.97
N THR A 35 -17.53 3.39 24.20
CA THR A 35 -16.62 4.42 23.74
C THR A 35 -16.48 4.35 22.21
N CYS A 36 -16.34 5.49 21.57
CA CYS A 36 -16.13 5.59 20.13
C CYS A 36 -15.12 6.68 19.82
N THR A 37 -14.03 6.30 19.19
CA THR A 37 -13.01 7.22 18.66
C THR A 37 -13.08 7.19 17.15
N ARG A 38 -13.24 8.35 16.53
CA ARG A 38 -13.00 8.49 15.09
C ARG A 38 -11.55 8.82 14.89
N SER A 39 -10.86 8.06 14.05
CA SER A 39 -9.45 8.31 13.79
C SER A 39 -9.23 9.71 13.19
N ILE A 40 -8.18 10.39 13.66
CA ILE A 40 -7.73 11.67 13.09
C ILE A 40 -6.81 11.45 11.89
N TYR A 41 -6.21 10.27 11.77
CA TYR A 41 -5.30 9.87 10.69
C TYR A 41 -6.03 9.25 9.51
N ASP A 42 -7.14 8.55 9.77
CA ASP A 42 -8.11 8.12 8.77
C ASP A 42 -9.53 8.43 9.23
N PRO A 43 -10.10 9.57 8.82
CA PRO A 43 -11.43 10.01 9.26
C PRO A 43 -12.59 9.09 8.83
N THR A 44 -12.34 8.04 8.06
CA THR A 44 -13.35 7.06 7.67
C THR A 44 -13.41 5.89 8.64
N LEU A 45 -12.44 5.78 9.56
CA LEU A 45 -12.28 4.68 10.49
C LEU A 45 -12.71 5.08 11.91
N PHE A 46 -13.54 4.23 12.51
CA PHE A 46 -14.03 4.36 13.88
C PHE A 46 -13.58 3.14 14.70
N TYR A 47 -13.04 3.39 15.88
CA TYR A 47 -12.75 2.38 16.89
C TYR A 47 -13.80 2.47 17.99
N ILE A 48 -14.50 1.37 18.23
CA ILE A 48 -15.66 1.32 19.13
C ILE A 48 -15.41 0.22 20.17
N THR A 49 -15.62 0.54 21.47
CA THR A 49 -15.55 -0.45 22.52
C THR A 49 -16.84 -0.54 23.31
N HIS A 50 -17.18 -1.74 23.79
CA HIS A 50 -18.36 -1.99 24.60
C HIS A 50 -18.15 -3.19 25.52
N HIS A 51 -18.17 -2.99 26.85
CA HIS A 51 -17.99 -4.03 27.86
C HIS A 51 -16.76 -4.96 27.64
N GLY A 52 -15.65 -4.39 27.17
CA GLY A 52 -14.43 -5.15 26.90
C GLY A 52 -14.37 -5.79 25.50
N GLU A 53 -15.44 -5.71 24.72
CA GLU A 53 -15.42 -6.05 23.30
C GLU A 53 -15.00 -4.84 22.46
N GLU A 54 -14.38 -5.09 21.32
CA GLU A 54 -13.81 -4.09 20.44
C GLU A 54 -14.32 -4.27 19.01
N ALA A 55 -14.52 -3.18 18.30
CA ALA A 55 -14.88 -3.18 16.89
C ALA A 55 -14.20 -2.03 16.13
N TRP A 56 -13.80 -2.32 14.91
CA TRP A 56 -13.30 -1.36 13.95
C TRP A 56 -14.30 -1.25 12.80
N VAL A 57 -14.76 -0.03 12.55
CA VAL A 57 -15.79 0.25 11.53
C VAL A 57 -15.21 1.24 10.54
N SER A 58 -15.07 0.83 9.29
CA SER A 58 -14.63 1.69 8.19
C SER A 58 -15.80 2.02 7.28
N ILE A 59 -15.89 3.28 6.83
CA ILE A 59 -17.04 3.74 6.04
C ILE A 59 -16.55 4.52 4.83
N TYR A 60 -16.78 3.96 3.65
CA TYR A 60 -16.48 4.59 2.37
C TYR A 60 -17.79 5.01 1.68
N VAL A 61 -18.08 6.31 1.72
CA VAL A 61 -19.34 6.92 1.24
C VAL A 61 -20.54 6.28 1.92
N ASP A 62 -21.19 5.29 1.29
CA ASP A 62 -22.35 4.52 1.72
C ASP A 62 -22.00 3.05 2.08
N ASP A 63 -20.83 2.57 1.67
CA ASP A 63 -20.34 1.25 2.06
C ASP A 63 -19.75 1.28 3.47
N CYS A 64 -20.17 0.33 4.31
CA CYS A 64 -19.67 0.17 5.68
C CYS A 64 -19.10 -1.24 5.81
N ASP A 65 -17.87 -1.32 6.27
CA ASP A 65 -17.19 -2.56 6.60
C ASP A 65 -16.81 -2.58 8.07
N SER A 66 -16.89 -3.74 8.72
CA SER A 66 -16.60 -3.82 10.14
C SER A 66 -16.03 -5.17 10.54
N VAL A 67 -15.12 -5.12 11.51
CA VAL A 67 -14.59 -6.30 12.19
C VAL A 67 -14.69 -6.07 13.70
N GLY A 68 -14.79 -7.12 14.48
CA GLY A 68 -14.84 -7.00 15.94
C GLY A 68 -14.48 -8.30 16.63
N THR A 69 -14.19 -8.20 17.92
CA THR A 69 -13.81 -9.33 18.78
C THR A 69 -14.96 -10.33 18.99
N SER A 70 -16.20 -9.93 18.70
CA SER A 70 -17.36 -10.84 18.72
C SER A 70 -18.41 -10.47 17.67
N GLU A 71 -19.17 -11.46 17.23
CA GLU A 71 -20.34 -11.22 16.37
C GLU A 71 -21.41 -10.39 17.11
N GLY A 72 -21.46 -10.46 18.45
CA GLY A 72 -22.40 -9.74 19.29
C GLY A 72 -22.26 -8.22 19.17
N ILE A 73 -21.02 -7.71 19.28
CA ILE A 73 -20.77 -6.27 19.14
C ILE A 73 -21.09 -5.80 17.72
N LEU A 74 -20.71 -6.58 16.67
CA LEU A 74 -20.98 -6.23 15.27
C LEU A 74 -22.49 -6.16 14.98
N ARG A 75 -23.27 -7.15 15.43
CA ARG A 75 -24.74 -7.13 15.29
C ARG A 75 -25.37 -5.95 16.02
N THR A 76 -24.84 -5.60 17.19
CA THR A 76 -25.34 -4.46 17.97
C THR A 76 -25.06 -3.14 17.25
N ILE A 77 -23.84 -2.94 16.74
CA ILE A 77 -23.45 -1.76 15.96
C ILE A 77 -24.33 -1.65 14.70
N PHE A 78 -24.46 -2.74 13.93
CA PHE A 78 -25.29 -2.78 12.72
C PHE A 78 -26.73 -2.42 13.04
N GLY A 79 -27.33 -3.02 14.09
CA GLY A 79 -28.71 -2.72 14.48
C GLY A 79 -28.95 -1.27 14.94
N ILE A 80 -27.92 -0.61 15.50
CA ILE A 80 -27.98 0.83 15.83
C ILE A 80 -27.94 1.68 14.56
N MET A 81 -27.05 1.34 13.61
CA MET A 81 -26.90 2.05 12.34
C MET A 81 -28.15 1.87 11.45
N GLN A 82 -28.71 0.66 11.40
CA GLN A 82 -29.92 0.34 10.64
C GLN A 82 -31.15 1.13 11.07
N LYS A 83 -31.25 1.52 12.35
CA LYS A 83 -32.33 2.39 12.84
C LYS A 83 -32.30 3.81 12.24
N LYS A 84 -31.14 4.23 11.75
CA LYS A 84 -30.96 5.57 11.19
C LYS A 84 -30.98 5.56 9.67
N TRP A 85 -30.38 4.54 9.07
CA TRP A 85 -30.26 4.40 7.63
C TRP A 85 -30.85 3.06 7.20
N ASP A 86 -31.51 3.05 6.04
CA ASP A 86 -32.04 1.82 5.42
C ASP A 86 -30.85 0.99 4.86
N SER A 87 -30.16 0.33 5.78
CA SER A 87 -28.94 -0.45 5.51
C SER A 87 -29.31 -1.93 5.42
N ARG A 88 -28.65 -2.64 4.51
CA ARG A 88 -28.74 -4.10 4.39
C ARG A 88 -27.37 -4.71 4.59
N GLU A 89 -27.32 -5.83 5.27
CA GLU A 89 -26.14 -6.66 5.36
C GLU A 89 -25.88 -7.34 4.01
N VAL A 90 -24.63 -7.35 3.58
CA VAL A 90 -24.15 -8.03 2.38
C VAL A 90 -23.04 -9.00 2.78
N PRO A 91 -22.77 -10.05 1.98
CA PRO A 91 -21.66 -10.95 2.26
C PRO A 91 -20.34 -10.16 2.41
N PRO A 92 -19.49 -10.48 3.41
CA PRO A 92 -18.29 -9.72 3.71
C PRO A 92 -17.13 -10.01 2.73
N ASP A 93 -17.34 -10.90 1.79
CA ASP A 93 -16.33 -11.39 0.85
C ASP A 93 -16.04 -10.45 -0.31
N TYR A 94 -16.80 -9.35 -0.46
CA TYR A 94 -16.63 -8.43 -1.58
C TYR A 94 -16.84 -6.96 -1.18
N VAL A 95 -15.76 -6.17 -1.22
CA VAL A 95 -15.79 -4.73 -0.88
C VAL A 95 -15.00 -3.93 -1.93
N LEU A 96 -15.60 -2.85 -2.44
CA LEU A 96 -14.97 -1.89 -3.35
C LEU A 96 -14.32 -2.52 -4.61
N GLY A 97 -14.87 -3.62 -5.10
CA GLY A 97 -14.33 -4.33 -6.27
C GLY A 97 -13.24 -5.36 -5.94
N VAL A 98 -12.94 -5.57 -4.66
CA VAL A 98 -11.98 -6.54 -4.17
C VAL A 98 -12.71 -7.71 -3.51
N LYS A 99 -12.46 -8.93 -3.99
CA LYS A 99 -12.88 -10.17 -3.32
C LYS A 99 -11.91 -10.44 -2.17
N ARG A 100 -12.44 -10.81 -1.01
CA ARG A 100 -11.70 -11.23 0.18
C ARG A 100 -12.08 -12.66 0.51
N GLU A 101 -11.11 -13.50 0.77
CA GLU A 101 -11.31 -14.89 1.12
C GLU A 101 -10.44 -15.26 2.32
N LEU A 102 -11.09 -15.47 3.46
CA LEU A 102 -10.42 -15.95 4.67
C LEU A 102 -10.33 -17.46 4.63
N VAL A 103 -9.12 -18.00 4.65
CA VAL A 103 -8.84 -19.43 4.68
C VAL A 103 -8.31 -19.79 6.06
N ILE A 104 -8.93 -20.78 6.69
CA ILE A 104 -8.54 -21.30 8.02
C ILE A 104 -8.17 -22.76 7.85
N ASP A 105 -6.93 -23.10 8.18
CA ASP A 105 -6.41 -24.47 8.13
C ASP A 105 -5.67 -24.78 9.46
N GLY A 106 -6.38 -25.41 10.40
CA GLY A 106 -5.90 -25.60 11.77
C GLY A 106 -5.64 -24.27 12.45
N ASP A 107 -4.41 -24.06 12.93
CA ASP A 107 -3.96 -22.80 13.55
C ASP A 107 -3.49 -21.77 12.52
N HIS A 108 -3.33 -22.17 11.26
CA HIS A 108 -2.93 -21.30 10.18
C HIS A 108 -4.13 -20.56 9.62
N ARG A 109 -4.00 -19.24 9.47
CA ARG A 109 -5.00 -18.38 8.84
C ARG A 109 -4.37 -17.57 7.73
N SER A 110 -5.08 -17.40 6.63
CA SER A 110 -4.68 -16.47 5.58
C SER A 110 -5.87 -15.73 5.00
N LEU A 111 -5.64 -14.48 4.64
CA LEU A 111 -6.60 -13.63 3.93
C LEU A 111 -6.08 -13.39 2.52
N GLU A 112 -6.83 -13.86 1.52
CA GLU A 112 -6.53 -13.60 0.12
C GLU A 112 -7.45 -12.50 -0.42
N MET A 113 -6.85 -11.49 -1.05
CA MET A 113 -7.55 -10.38 -1.69
C MET A 113 -7.31 -10.41 -3.18
N SER A 114 -8.36 -10.38 -4.00
CA SER A 114 -8.25 -10.43 -5.46
C SER A 114 -9.23 -9.50 -6.14
N MET A 115 -8.91 -9.12 -7.38
CA MET A 115 -9.74 -8.25 -8.23
C MET A 115 -10.13 -8.94 -9.54
N THR A 116 -10.24 -10.27 -9.54
CA THR A 116 -10.51 -11.07 -10.76
C THR A 116 -11.69 -10.55 -11.56
N ALA A 117 -12.86 -10.36 -10.92
CA ALA A 117 -14.06 -9.89 -11.60
C ALA A 117 -13.91 -8.46 -12.17
N TYR A 118 -13.20 -7.59 -11.46
CA TYR A 118 -12.88 -6.25 -11.94
C TYR A 118 -11.99 -6.30 -13.17
N ILE A 119 -10.91 -7.07 -13.13
CA ILE A 119 -9.97 -7.23 -14.26
C ILE A 119 -10.69 -7.84 -15.46
N ASP A 120 -11.51 -8.86 -15.28
CA ASP A 120 -12.31 -9.45 -16.37
C ASP A 120 -13.22 -8.41 -17.04
N GLY A 121 -13.85 -7.53 -16.26
CA GLY A 121 -14.64 -6.42 -16.78
C GLY A 121 -13.82 -5.41 -17.58
N VAL A 122 -12.62 -5.05 -17.11
CA VAL A 122 -11.71 -4.15 -17.85
C VAL A 122 -11.19 -4.81 -19.13
N VAL A 123 -10.82 -6.09 -19.07
CA VAL A 123 -10.40 -6.87 -20.24
C VAL A 123 -11.52 -6.90 -21.30
N ALA A 124 -12.75 -7.23 -20.90
CA ALA A 124 -13.89 -7.25 -21.80
C ALA A 124 -14.14 -5.89 -22.47
N GLN A 125 -13.98 -4.79 -21.72
CA GLN A 125 -14.12 -3.42 -22.23
C GLN A 125 -13.08 -3.06 -23.29
N PHE A 126 -11.83 -3.50 -23.14
CA PHE A 126 -10.73 -3.23 -24.06
C PHE A 126 -10.37 -4.42 -24.95
N GLN A 127 -11.24 -5.44 -25.06
CA GLN A 127 -10.99 -6.64 -25.85
C GLN A 127 -10.62 -6.34 -27.31
N PRO A 128 -11.30 -5.43 -28.07
CA PRO A 128 -10.91 -5.12 -29.43
C PRO A 128 -9.47 -4.56 -29.56
N ASN A 129 -9.03 -3.82 -28.54
CA ASN A 129 -7.69 -3.26 -28.51
C ASN A 129 -6.61 -4.32 -28.18
N LEU A 130 -6.95 -5.27 -27.29
CA LEU A 130 -6.11 -6.43 -27.05
C LEU A 130 -5.99 -7.31 -28.30
N ASP A 131 -7.10 -7.59 -28.98
CA ASP A 131 -7.16 -8.45 -30.17
C ASP A 131 -6.33 -7.87 -31.33
N SER A 132 -6.34 -6.55 -31.51
CA SER A 132 -5.53 -5.85 -32.51
C SER A 132 -4.08 -5.64 -32.13
N SER A 133 -3.71 -5.94 -30.89
CA SER A 133 -2.36 -5.70 -30.36
C SER A 133 -1.43 -6.91 -30.55
N HIS A 134 -0.11 -6.66 -30.31
CA HIS A 134 0.87 -7.73 -30.22
C HIS A 134 0.53 -8.77 -29.14
N TRP A 135 -0.28 -8.39 -28.12
CA TRP A 135 -0.60 -9.20 -26.92
C TRP A 135 -1.90 -10.03 -27.08
N ASN A 136 -2.48 -10.10 -28.26
CA ASN A 136 -3.71 -10.86 -28.51
C ASN A 136 -3.59 -12.33 -28.01
N ARG A 137 -2.48 -13.01 -28.41
CA ARG A 137 -2.23 -14.43 -28.05
C ARG A 137 -0.88 -14.64 -27.37
N ARG A 138 -0.31 -13.59 -26.80
CA ARG A 138 0.99 -13.62 -26.13
C ARG A 138 0.87 -13.03 -24.74
N ASN A 139 1.62 -13.60 -23.81
CA ASN A 139 1.68 -13.14 -22.43
C ASN A 139 2.94 -12.30 -22.27
N PRO A 140 2.84 -11.07 -21.76
CA PRO A 140 4.02 -10.28 -21.44
C PRO A 140 4.78 -10.94 -20.28
N SER A 141 6.10 -10.95 -20.35
CA SER A 141 6.97 -11.49 -19.28
C SER A 141 7.20 -10.50 -18.14
N THR A 142 6.86 -9.24 -18.36
CA THR A 142 6.91 -8.14 -17.38
C THR A 142 5.71 -7.22 -17.60
N PRO A 143 5.20 -6.55 -16.56
CA PRO A 143 4.02 -5.69 -16.71
C PRO A 143 4.23 -4.56 -17.73
N PHE A 144 5.46 -4.05 -17.88
CA PHE A 144 5.84 -3.08 -18.90
C PHE A 144 7.29 -3.27 -19.32
N GLU A 145 7.69 -2.57 -20.38
CA GLU A 145 9.04 -2.75 -20.98
C GLU A 145 10.13 -2.31 -19.99
N PRO A 146 11.15 -3.16 -19.73
CA PRO A 146 12.27 -2.79 -18.88
C PRO A 146 12.98 -1.51 -19.35
N HIS A 147 13.34 -0.65 -18.43
CA HIS A 147 14.00 0.64 -18.66
C HIS A 147 13.21 1.65 -19.52
N LEU A 148 11.89 1.46 -19.64
CA LEU A 148 11.02 2.36 -20.37
C LEU A 148 10.83 3.69 -19.63
N PHE A 149 10.94 4.78 -20.39
CA PHE A 149 10.41 6.10 -20.04
C PHE A 149 9.37 6.52 -21.08
N LEU A 150 8.20 6.94 -20.63
CA LEU A 150 7.13 7.40 -21.51
C LEU A 150 7.27 8.90 -21.75
N GLU A 151 7.31 9.27 -23.04
CA GLU A 151 7.32 10.64 -23.50
C GLU A 151 5.91 11.07 -23.94
N LYS A 152 5.69 12.38 -23.94
CA LYS A 152 4.49 12.96 -24.52
C LYS A 152 4.45 12.70 -26.03
N ALA A 153 3.27 12.76 -26.62
CA ALA A 153 3.09 12.71 -28.07
C ALA A 153 3.92 13.81 -28.74
N SER A 154 4.42 13.51 -29.95
CA SER A 154 5.20 14.45 -30.73
C SER A 154 4.35 15.55 -31.38
N THR A 155 3.05 15.29 -31.57
CA THR A 155 2.08 16.20 -32.15
C THR A 155 0.75 16.18 -31.40
N ASP A 156 -0.02 17.27 -31.51
CA ASP A 156 -1.35 17.36 -30.90
C ASP A 156 -2.33 16.38 -31.58
N ASP A 157 -2.15 16.07 -32.86
CA ASP A 157 -3.01 15.11 -33.57
C ASP A 157 -2.77 13.69 -33.06
N GLU A 158 -1.54 13.26 -32.83
CA GLU A 158 -1.21 11.99 -32.20
C GLU A 158 -1.86 11.90 -30.80
N ALA A 159 -1.68 12.95 -29.99
CA ALA A 159 -2.25 13.00 -28.65
C ALA A 159 -3.77 12.86 -28.64
N ARG A 160 -4.45 13.59 -29.57
CA ARG A 160 -5.91 13.55 -29.70
C ARG A 160 -6.39 12.16 -30.13
N GLU A 161 -5.74 11.55 -31.12
CA GLU A 161 -6.08 10.19 -31.56
C GLU A 161 -5.94 9.17 -30.43
N VAL A 162 -4.90 9.26 -29.61
CA VAL A 162 -4.69 8.36 -28.47
C VAL A 162 -5.71 8.62 -27.35
N LEU A 163 -6.08 9.88 -27.10
CA LEU A 163 -7.15 10.22 -26.16
C LEU A 163 -8.50 9.67 -26.61
N ASP A 164 -8.83 9.76 -27.91
CA ASP A 164 -10.09 9.26 -28.49
C ASP A 164 -10.18 7.73 -28.44
N ARG A 165 -9.05 7.01 -28.43
CA ARG A 165 -9.02 5.55 -28.15
C ARG A 165 -9.42 5.20 -26.70
N GLY A 166 -9.54 6.19 -25.81
CA GLY A 166 -9.93 5.99 -24.41
C GLY A 166 -8.74 5.85 -23.46
N TYR A 167 -7.60 6.50 -23.74
CA TYR A 167 -6.39 6.42 -22.92
C TYR A 167 -6.65 6.76 -21.45
N GLN A 168 -7.33 7.88 -21.16
CA GLN A 168 -7.61 8.30 -19.79
C GLN A 168 -8.45 7.27 -19.03
N LYS A 169 -9.39 6.62 -19.72
CA LYS A 169 -10.21 5.56 -19.15
C LYS A 169 -9.37 4.32 -18.83
N LEU A 170 -8.49 3.91 -19.75
CA LEU A 170 -7.56 2.80 -19.52
C LEU A 170 -6.67 3.09 -18.31
N VAL A 171 -6.03 4.26 -18.25
CA VAL A 171 -5.18 4.64 -17.11
C VAL A 171 -5.95 4.65 -15.79
N GLY A 172 -7.19 5.16 -15.78
CA GLY A 172 -8.06 5.12 -14.60
C GLY A 172 -8.32 3.69 -14.12
N CYS A 173 -8.61 2.76 -15.05
CA CYS A 173 -8.80 1.34 -14.71
C CYS A 173 -7.52 0.71 -14.15
N LEU A 174 -6.38 0.95 -14.78
CA LEU A 174 -5.09 0.42 -14.32
C LEU A 174 -4.69 1.01 -12.96
N LEU A 175 -4.97 2.30 -12.74
CA LEU A 175 -4.71 2.96 -11.46
C LEU A 175 -5.54 2.34 -10.33
N TRP A 176 -6.79 1.99 -10.60
CA TRP A 176 -7.64 1.30 -9.62
C TRP A 176 -7.12 -0.10 -9.29
N ALA A 177 -6.75 -0.88 -10.33
CA ALA A 177 -6.13 -2.19 -10.13
C ALA A 177 -4.82 -2.10 -9.32
N ASN A 178 -3.96 -1.11 -9.65
CA ASN A 178 -2.73 -0.87 -8.92
C ASN A 178 -2.95 -0.59 -7.43
N ARG A 179 -3.94 0.21 -7.10
CA ARG A 179 -4.27 0.56 -5.72
C ARG A 179 -4.95 -0.56 -4.94
N GLY A 180 -5.60 -1.47 -5.65
CA GLY A 180 -6.27 -2.61 -5.03
C GLY A 180 -5.33 -3.78 -4.74
N CYS A 181 -4.91 -4.52 -5.76
CA CYS A 181 -4.21 -5.79 -5.57
C CYS A 181 -2.97 -6.01 -6.46
N PHE A 182 -2.55 -5.03 -7.25
CA PHE A 182 -1.45 -5.19 -8.21
C PHE A 182 -0.34 -4.15 -8.02
N PRO A 183 0.41 -4.21 -6.91
CA PRO A 183 1.47 -3.25 -6.59
C PRO A 183 2.58 -3.22 -7.67
N GLU A 184 2.84 -4.33 -8.34
CA GLU A 184 3.91 -4.48 -9.33
C GLU A 184 3.72 -3.65 -10.61
N ILE A 185 2.51 -3.14 -10.87
CA ILE A 185 2.29 -2.27 -12.04
C ILE A 185 2.51 -0.78 -11.75
N SER A 186 2.91 -0.42 -10.53
CA SER A 186 2.96 0.97 -10.05
C SER A 186 3.81 1.89 -10.92
N VAL A 187 5.02 1.48 -11.30
CA VAL A 187 5.91 2.31 -12.12
C VAL A 187 5.30 2.63 -13.48
N GLY A 188 4.76 1.61 -14.16
CA GLY A 188 4.13 1.78 -15.47
C GLY A 188 2.92 2.70 -15.41
N VAL A 189 2.02 2.48 -14.45
CA VAL A 189 0.84 3.32 -14.23
C VAL A 189 1.24 4.76 -13.89
N HIS A 190 2.25 4.95 -13.03
CA HIS A 190 2.77 6.28 -12.72
C HIS A 190 3.30 7.00 -13.98
N GLN A 191 4.07 6.32 -14.82
CA GLN A 191 4.56 6.87 -16.07
C GLN A 191 3.42 7.26 -17.03
N MET A 192 2.38 6.41 -17.14
CA MET A 192 1.19 6.70 -17.93
C MET A 192 0.43 7.93 -17.41
N CYS A 193 0.32 8.10 -16.10
CA CYS A 193 -0.32 9.28 -15.50
C CYS A 193 0.41 10.59 -15.86
N ARG A 194 1.73 10.57 -15.99
CA ARG A 194 2.55 11.76 -16.34
C ARG A 194 2.26 12.30 -17.73
N VAL A 195 1.89 11.44 -18.66
CA VAL A 195 1.56 11.82 -20.04
C VAL A 195 0.06 11.86 -20.30
N MET A 196 -0.78 11.83 -19.24
CA MET A 196 -2.24 11.72 -19.29
C MET A 196 -2.91 12.76 -20.20
N ALA A 197 -2.41 13.99 -20.20
CA ALA A 197 -2.97 15.09 -21.00
C ALA A 197 -2.51 15.09 -22.46
N HIS A 198 -1.38 14.43 -22.75
CA HIS A 198 -0.76 14.43 -24.08
C HIS A 198 -0.08 13.09 -24.36
N PRO A 199 -0.85 11.98 -24.41
CA PRO A 199 -0.32 10.64 -24.51
C PRO A 199 0.18 10.32 -25.93
N SER A 200 1.35 9.63 -25.99
CA SER A 200 1.88 9.09 -27.25
C SER A 200 1.28 7.71 -27.56
N ASP A 201 1.38 7.27 -28.81
CA ASP A 201 1.01 5.92 -29.23
C ASP A 201 1.83 4.85 -28.49
N ARG A 202 3.08 5.16 -28.13
CA ARG A 202 3.89 4.29 -27.26
C ARG A 202 3.25 4.13 -25.87
N ALA A 203 2.75 5.20 -25.26
CA ALA A 203 2.06 5.14 -23.98
C ALA A 203 0.78 4.30 -24.03
N TRP A 204 0.03 4.38 -25.13
CA TRP A 204 -1.12 3.52 -25.39
C TRP A 204 -0.72 2.04 -25.44
N ARG A 205 0.31 1.69 -26.23
CA ARG A 205 0.78 0.30 -26.37
C ARG A 205 1.24 -0.30 -25.05
N GLU A 206 1.93 0.49 -24.21
CA GLU A 206 2.33 0.03 -22.87
C GLU A 206 1.12 -0.15 -21.95
N GLY A 207 0.10 0.70 -22.04
CA GLY A 207 -1.15 0.49 -21.33
C GLY A 207 -1.86 -0.81 -21.68
N ILE A 208 -1.92 -1.15 -22.96
CA ILE A 208 -2.45 -2.43 -23.44
C ILE A 208 -1.58 -3.61 -23.00
N ARG A 209 -0.25 -3.44 -22.91
CA ARG A 209 0.66 -4.45 -22.36
C ARG A 209 0.39 -4.70 -20.86
N ILE A 210 0.24 -3.63 -20.06
CA ILE A 210 -0.11 -3.78 -18.64
C ILE A 210 -1.46 -4.49 -18.48
N LEU A 211 -2.44 -4.17 -19.32
CA LEU A 211 -3.74 -4.85 -19.31
C LEU A 211 -3.61 -6.35 -19.66
N ALA A 212 -2.76 -6.69 -20.64
CA ALA A 212 -2.47 -8.09 -20.96
C ALA A 212 -1.79 -8.82 -19.79
N TRP A 213 -0.86 -8.16 -19.10
CA TRP A 213 -0.28 -8.69 -17.86
C TRP A 213 -1.33 -8.99 -16.81
N LEU A 214 -2.22 -8.03 -16.53
CA LEU A 214 -3.31 -8.21 -15.58
C LEU A 214 -4.26 -9.33 -15.98
N ARG A 215 -4.63 -9.45 -17.27
CA ARG A 215 -5.44 -10.56 -17.81
C ARG A 215 -4.83 -11.91 -17.43
N ASP A 216 -3.54 -12.07 -17.61
CA ASP A 216 -2.85 -13.33 -17.42
C ASP A 216 -2.58 -13.65 -15.94
N HIS A 217 -2.59 -12.61 -15.08
CA HIS A 217 -2.36 -12.73 -13.63
C HIS A 217 -3.59 -12.36 -12.79
N ARG A 218 -4.79 -12.31 -13.39
CA ARG A 218 -6.01 -11.79 -12.74
C ARG A 218 -6.45 -12.56 -11.50
N SER A 219 -6.09 -13.83 -11.38
CA SER A 219 -6.37 -14.66 -10.21
C SER A 219 -5.38 -14.43 -9.06
N ARG A 220 -4.23 -13.79 -9.32
CA ARG A 220 -3.31 -13.37 -8.28
C ARG A 220 -3.83 -12.07 -7.65
N GLY A 221 -3.51 -11.87 -6.39
CA GLY A 221 -3.83 -10.67 -5.68
C GLY A 221 -2.82 -10.41 -4.59
N ILE A 222 -3.28 -10.16 -3.38
CA ILE A 222 -2.45 -9.99 -2.19
C ILE A 222 -2.89 -11.02 -1.16
N LYS A 223 -1.91 -11.66 -0.51
CA LYS A 223 -2.14 -12.61 0.56
C LYS A 223 -1.48 -12.11 1.85
N PHE A 224 -2.25 -12.15 2.93
CA PHE A 224 -1.79 -11.97 4.30
C PHE A 224 -1.86 -13.32 5.02
N SER A 225 -0.95 -13.55 5.96
CA SER A 225 -0.83 -14.83 6.64
C SER A 225 -0.51 -14.65 8.11
N SER A 226 -1.08 -15.51 8.98
CA SER A 226 -0.70 -15.60 10.38
C SER A 226 0.77 -15.96 10.58
N ASP A 227 1.41 -16.56 9.55
CA ASP A 227 2.85 -16.84 9.55
C ASP A 227 3.69 -15.63 9.13
N GLY A 228 3.07 -14.55 8.68
CA GLY A 228 3.76 -13.30 8.34
C GLY A 228 4.22 -12.54 9.58
N ASN A 229 5.10 -11.54 9.36
CA ASN A 229 5.58 -10.71 10.47
C ASN A 229 4.44 -9.89 11.09
N PRO A 230 4.13 -10.07 12.38
CA PRO A 230 3.10 -9.28 13.06
C PRO A 230 3.49 -7.82 13.24
N ASN A 231 4.78 -7.47 13.14
CA ASN A 231 5.25 -6.09 13.15
C ASN A 231 5.42 -5.60 11.71
N PRO A 232 4.96 -4.40 11.37
CA PRO A 232 5.16 -3.83 10.05
C PRO A 232 6.65 -3.65 9.71
N ILE A 233 7.00 -3.88 8.45
CA ILE A 233 8.35 -3.66 7.92
C ILE A 233 8.22 -2.77 6.68
N SER A 234 9.12 -1.80 6.50
CA SER A 234 9.14 -0.95 5.32
C SER A 234 10.40 -1.16 4.49
N TYR A 235 10.27 -0.97 3.17
CA TYR A 235 11.38 -0.95 2.23
C TYR A 235 11.40 0.38 1.49
N SER A 236 12.59 0.84 1.15
CA SER A 236 12.83 2.10 0.46
C SER A 236 13.90 1.93 -0.61
N ASP A 237 13.68 2.55 -1.76
CA ASP A 237 14.63 2.61 -2.87
C ASP A 237 14.49 3.92 -3.64
N ALA A 238 15.56 4.34 -4.31
CA ALA A 238 15.54 5.42 -5.28
C ALA A 238 16.28 5.06 -6.57
N SER A 239 15.72 5.39 -7.70
CA SER A 239 16.39 5.20 -8.98
C SER A 239 17.63 6.07 -9.09
N ASN A 240 18.77 5.44 -9.37
CA ASN A 240 20.02 6.15 -9.69
C ASN A 240 20.06 6.70 -11.12
N LYS A 241 19.09 6.33 -11.96
CA LYS A 241 18.94 6.88 -13.31
C LYS A 241 17.81 7.90 -13.28
N PRO A 242 18.13 9.20 -13.38
CA PRO A 242 17.10 10.21 -13.49
C PRO A 242 16.33 10.04 -14.81
N ASP A 243 15.09 10.49 -14.80
CA ASP A 243 14.28 10.54 -16.00
C ASP A 243 14.94 11.49 -17.03
N PRO A 244 15.17 11.04 -18.26
CA PRO A 244 15.83 11.86 -19.28
C PRO A 244 15.06 13.13 -19.66
N ILE A 245 13.75 13.20 -19.34
CA ILE A 245 12.89 14.32 -19.72
C ILE A 245 13.04 15.49 -18.74
N ASP A 246 13.09 15.23 -17.44
CA ASP A 246 13.06 16.27 -16.39
C ASP A 246 14.21 16.16 -15.37
N GLY A 247 15.07 15.16 -15.49
CA GLY A 247 16.22 14.95 -14.61
C GLY A 247 15.85 14.47 -13.20
N LEU A 248 14.58 14.17 -12.91
CA LEU A 248 14.12 13.77 -11.60
C LEU A 248 14.25 12.25 -11.42
N SER A 249 14.72 11.84 -10.25
CA SER A 249 14.77 10.44 -9.86
C SER A 249 13.42 9.95 -9.33
N GLN A 250 13.12 8.67 -9.57
CA GLN A 250 11.97 7.98 -9.02
C GLN A 250 12.33 7.40 -7.66
N TYR A 251 11.44 7.54 -6.67
CA TYR A 251 11.52 6.81 -5.43
C TYR A 251 10.37 5.81 -5.30
N GLY A 252 10.63 4.74 -4.58
CA GLY A 252 9.67 3.71 -4.24
C GLY A 252 9.72 3.37 -2.77
N ASN A 253 8.59 3.03 -2.22
CA ASN A 253 8.50 2.43 -0.90
C ASN A 253 7.34 1.45 -0.82
N VAL A 254 7.45 0.51 0.11
CA VAL A 254 6.38 -0.41 0.45
C VAL A 254 6.45 -0.73 1.94
N VAL A 255 5.29 -0.81 2.57
CA VAL A 255 5.13 -1.33 3.93
C VAL A 255 4.48 -2.70 3.83
N MET A 256 5.14 -3.70 4.39
CA MET A 256 4.69 -5.08 4.50
C MET A 256 4.16 -5.32 5.90
N TRP A 257 3.05 -6.02 6.03
CA TRP A 257 2.48 -6.47 7.30
C TRP A 257 1.82 -7.82 7.12
N MET A 258 2.00 -8.74 8.07
CA MET A 258 1.46 -10.11 7.98
C MET A 258 1.79 -10.80 6.64
N GLY A 259 3.01 -10.55 6.10
CA GLY A 259 3.50 -11.13 4.85
C GLY A 259 3.05 -10.44 3.57
N GLY A 260 2.04 -9.58 3.58
CA GLY A 260 1.53 -8.86 2.41
C GLY A 260 1.80 -7.36 2.45
N PRO A 261 1.72 -6.66 1.29
CA PRO A 261 1.90 -5.20 1.22
C PRO A 261 0.61 -4.50 1.64
N VAL A 262 0.72 -3.56 2.58
CA VAL A 262 -0.42 -2.73 3.05
C VAL A 262 -0.36 -1.29 2.54
N MET A 263 0.83 -0.81 2.20
CA MET A 263 1.04 0.51 1.61
C MET A 263 2.17 0.45 0.61
N TRP A 264 2.04 1.13 -0.52
CA TRP A 264 3.12 1.27 -1.51
C TRP A 264 3.03 2.58 -2.27
N SER A 265 4.16 3.04 -2.77
CA SER A 265 4.26 4.26 -3.53
C SER A 265 5.36 4.18 -4.58
N SER A 266 5.07 4.76 -5.75
CA SER A 266 6.00 4.94 -6.84
C SER A 266 5.81 6.34 -7.36
N LYS A 267 6.72 7.27 -7.02
CA LYS A 267 6.61 8.71 -7.36
C LYS A 267 7.98 9.29 -7.71
N LYS A 268 7.99 10.44 -8.36
CA LYS A 268 9.22 11.21 -8.57
C LYS A 268 9.58 12.06 -7.35
N LEU A 269 10.87 12.22 -7.13
CA LEU A 269 11.37 13.23 -6.20
C LEU A 269 11.01 14.63 -6.70
N ALA A 270 10.78 15.56 -5.78
CA ALA A 270 10.40 16.93 -6.11
C ALA A 270 11.57 17.75 -6.70
N HIS A 271 12.81 17.31 -6.50
CA HIS A 271 14.02 18.01 -6.90
C HIS A 271 15.03 17.05 -7.50
N VAL A 272 15.89 17.57 -8.37
CA VAL A 272 17.02 16.82 -8.92
C VAL A 272 17.97 16.46 -7.78
N GLY A 273 18.30 15.18 -7.69
CA GLY A 273 19.24 14.68 -6.69
C GLY A 273 20.69 14.99 -7.06
N LEU A 274 21.47 15.43 -6.08
CA LEU A 274 22.89 15.77 -6.28
C LEU A 274 23.81 14.54 -6.29
N SER A 275 23.33 13.40 -5.81
CA SER A 275 24.02 12.12 -5.78
C SER A 275 23.04 10.95 -5.59
N ALA A 276 23.49 9.74 -5.91
CA ALA A 276 22.73 8.52 -5.65
C ALA A 276 22.31 8.42 -4.18
N TYR A 277 23.24 8.61 -3.29
CA TYR A 277 23.02 8.55 -1.84
C TYR A 277 22.00 9.61 -1.35
N HIS A 278 21.98 10.80 -1.97
CA HIS A 278 20.97 11.82 -1.68
C HIS A 278 19.56 11.31 -2.05
N ASN A 279 19.40 10.75 -3.25
CA ASN A 279 18.13 10.21 -3.70
C ASN A 279 17.62 9.11 -2.75
N GLU A 280 18.50 8.21 -2.34
CA GLU A 280 18.19 7.14 -1.38
C GLU A 280 17.76 7.70 -0.02
N TYR A 281 18.45 8.72 0.47
CA TYR A 281 18.10 9.37 1.73
C TYR A 281 16.73 10.06 1.66
N MET A 282 16.41 10.68 0.52
CA MET A 282 15.08 11.27 0.27
C MET A 282 13.99 10.18 0.18
N ALA A 283 14.30 9.03 -0.43
CA ALA A 283 13.38 7.89 -0.45
C ALA A 283 13.10 7.35 0.98
N LEU A 284 14.14 7.22 1.83
CA LEU A 284 13.98 6.87 3.25
C LEU A 284 13.06 7.85 3.98
N ARG A 285 13.17 9.16 3.71
CA ARG A 285 12.29 10.18 4.31
C ARG A 285 10.82 9.94 3.92
N HIS A 286 10.56 9.57 2.67
CA HIS A 286 9.18 9.27 2.21
C HIS A 286 8.66 7.96 2.83
N ALA A 287 9.48 6.92 2.90
CA ALA A 287 9.12 5.67 3.59
C ALA A 287 8.80 5.91 5.07
N LEU A 288 9.65 6.70 5.75
CA LEU A 288 9.44 7.10 7.15
C LEU A 288 8.10 7.80 7.35
N SER A 289 7.70 8.70 6.45
CA SER A 289 6.43 9.41 6.59
C SER A 289 5.22 8.45 6.57
N GLY A 290 5.26 7.42 5.72
CA GLY A 290 4.24 6.36 5.70
C GLY A 290 4.24 5.52 6.98
N VAL A 291 5.42 5.14 7.46
CA VAL A 291 5.57 4.37 8.70
C VAL A 291 5.06 5.16 9.91
N VAL A 292 5.42 6.44 10.03
CA VAL A 292 4.95 7.29 11.15
C VAL A 292 3.44 7.43 11.12
N TRP A 293 2.85 7.68 9.94
CA TRP A 293 1.40 7.74 9.78
C TRP A 293 0.72 6.44 10.22
N MET A 294 1.25 5.29 9.81
CA MET A 294 0.68 3.98 10.18
C MET A 294 0.80 3.69 11.68
N ARG A 295 1.92 4.02 12.33
CA ARG A 295 2.10 3.90 13.78
C ARG A 295 1.07 4.73 14.53
N GLN A 296 0.90 5.98 14.10
CA GLN A 296 -0.08 6.91 14.68
C GLN A 296 -1.52 6.42 14.46
N LEU A 297 -1.82 5.84 13.29
CA LEU A 297 -3.13 5.21 13.04
C LEU A 297 -3.36 4.03 13.99
N PHE A 298 -2.37 3.15 14.17
CA PHE A 298 -2.50 2.02 15.09
C PHE A 298 -2.72 2.45 16.54
N ASP A 299 -1.99 3.48 17.00
CA ASP A 299 -2.21 4.05 18.35
C ASP A 299 -3.66 4.58 18.49
N ASP A 300 -4.15 5.26 17.48
CA ASP A 300 -5.45 5.93 17.47
C ASP A 300 -6.64 4.94 17.48
N ILE A 301 -6.42 3.74 16.96
CA ILE A 301 -7.45 2.69 16.88
C ILE A 301 -7.23 1.52 17.86
N GLY A 302 -6.43 1.72 18.91
CA GLY A 302 -6.22 0.72 19.97
C GLY A 302 -5.22 -0.39 19.64
N LEU A 303 -4.50 -0.31 18.52
CA LEU A 303 -3.53 -1.31 18.06
C LEU A 303 -2.07 -0.89 18.28
N GLY A 304 -1.81 0.11 19.10
CA GLY A 304 -0.46 0.64 19.36
C GLY A 304 0.54 -0.41 19.85
N TYR A 305 0.07 -1.51 20.44
CA TYR A 305 0.93 -2.61 20.86
C TYR A 305 1.67 -3.29 19.70
N ILE A 306 1.13 -3.26 18.46
CA ILE A 306 1.77 -3.80 17.24
C ILE A 306 3.08 -3.04 16.94
N THR A 307 3.11 -1.77 17.26
CA THR A 307 4.25 -0.88 17.02
C THR A 307 4.98 -0.48 18.31
N SER A 308 4.92 -1.31 19.35
CA SER A 308 5.67 -1.10 20.60
C SER A 308 7.18 -1.08 20.40
N GLU A 309 7.68 -1.88 19.45
CA GLU A 309 9.07 -1.87 19.01
C GLU A 309 9.28 -0.90 17.81
N PRO A 310 10.53 -0.44 17.56
CA PRO A 310 10.82 0.36 16.39
C PRO A 310 10.47 -0.36 15.09
N THR A 311 9.73 0.30 14.19
CA THR A 311 9.45 -0.25 12.86
C THR A 311 10.72 -0.25 12.01
N ILE A 312 11.08 -1.39 11.42
CA ILE A 312 12.28 -1.51 10.60
C ILE A 312 12.01 -0.91 9.22
N ILE A 313 12.93 -0.06 8.76
CA ILE A 313 12.96 0.44 7.38
C ILE A 313 14.22 -0.09 6.71
N TYR A 314 14.07 -0.88 5.65
CA TYR A 314 15.17 -1.41 4.87
C TYR A 314 15.49 -0.52 3.68
N GLY A 315 16.79 -0.26 3.48
CA GLY A 315 17.35 0.38 2.29
C GLY A 315 18.65 -0.30 1.89
N ASP A 316 18.98 -0.35 0.60
CA ASP A 316 20.18 -1.04 0.09
C ASP A 316 21.40 -0.13 -0.01
N ASN A 317 21.28 1.16 0.29
CA ASN A 317 22.39 2.12 0.31
C ASN A 317 22.95 2.30 1.73
N GLU A 318 24.09 1.65 2.03
CA GLU A 318 24.70 1.74 3.36
C GLU A 318 25.08 3.16 3.78
N ALA A 319 25.48 4.03 2.83
CA ALA A 319 25.88 5.39 3.15
C ALA A 319 24.67 6.22 3.61
N ALA A 320 23.53 6.07 2.93
CA ALA A 320 22.26 6.69 3.32
C ALA A 320 21.80 6.15 4.69
N ASN A 321 21.86 4.84 4.90
CA ASN A 321 21.46 4.22 6.16
C ASN A 321 22.34 4.67 7.33
N ARG A 322 23.65 4.76 7.15
CA ARG A 322 24.58 5.26 8.21
C ARG A 322 24.29 6.70 8.61
N LEU A 323 23.87 7.54 7.65
CA LEU A 323 23.58 8.95 7.95
C LEU A 323 22.42 9.10 8.95
N THR A 324 21.48 8.16 8.99
CA THR A 324 20.35 8.21 9.94
C THR A 324 20.79 8.15 11.41
N ARG A 325 22.00 7.62 11.68
CA ARG A 325 22.59 7.45 13.02
C ARG A 325 23.72 8.43 13.34
N GLN A 326 24.18 9.24 12.37
CA GLN A 326 25.25 10.19 12.59
C GLN A 326 24.78 11.41 13.39
N ASP A 327 25.66 12.00 14.19
CA ASP A 327 25.31 13.13 15.06
C ASP A 327 25.50 14.51 14.43
N PHE A 328 26.11 14.59 13.26
CA PHE A 328 26.35 15.87 12.56
C PHE A 328 26.18 15.72 11.05
N VAL A 329 25.77 16.82 10.43
CA VAL A 329 25.71 16.97 8.96
C VAL A 329 27.01 17.60 8.50
N SER A 330 27.75 16.95 7.62
CA SER A 330 28.92 17.54 7.00
C SER A 330 28.53 18.70 6.07
N SER A 331 29.48 19.60 5.77
CA SER A 331 29.23 20.72 4.85
C SER A 331 28.73 20.26 3.47
N GLY A 332 29.13 19.06 3.03
CA GLY A 332 28.65 18.46 1.78
C GLY A 332 27.19 17.98 1.80
N ASN A 333 26.55 17.90 2.98
CA ASN A 333 25.20 17.37 3.16
C ASN A 333 24.18 18.43 3.63
N GLN A 334 24.52 19.70 3.61
CA GLN A 334 23.67 20.78 4.12
C GLN A 334 22.29 20.86 3.38
N TYR A 335 22.23 20.46 2.12
CA TYR A 335 21.00 20.46 1.31
C TYR A 335 19.94 19.44 1.76
N ILE A 336 20.30 18.47 2.61
CA ILE A 336 19.34 17.50 3.19
C ILE A 336 19.02 17.79 4.67
N TYR A 337 19.29 19.01 5.15
CA TYR A 337 19.22 19.36 6.55
C TYR A 337 17.88 19.02 7.22
N LEU A 338 16.75 19.44 6.66
CA LEU A 338 15.43 19.16 7.23
C LEU A 338 15.07 17.66 7.20
N PRO A 339 15.17 16.94 6.07
CA PRO A 339 14.98 15.50 6.06
C PRO A 339 15.91 14.75 7.02
N TYR A 340 17.15 15.19 7.14
CA TYR A 340 18.11 14.60 8.06
C TYR A 340 17.65 14.70 9.51
N HIS A 341 17.26 15.87 9.98
CA HIS A 341 16.80 16.03 11.36
C HIS A 341 15.53 15.24 11.64
N TYR A 342 14.59 15.20 10.71
CA TYR A 342 13.36 14.44 10.88
C TYR A 342 13.61 12.93 11.03
N ILE A 343 14.41 12.33 10.13
CA ILE A 343 14.74 10.89 10.22
C ILE A 343 15.49 10.59 11.53
N LYS A 344 16.47 11.42 11.87
CA LYS A 344 17.26 11.26 13.09
C LYS A 344 16.42 11.36 14.36
N GLU A 345 15.48 12.30 14.41
CA GLU A 345 14.58 12.46 15.54
C GLU A 345 13.69 11.22 15.72
N CYS A 346 13.07 10.74 14.68
CA CYS A 346 12.25 9.52 14.72
C CYS A 346 13.08 8.28 15.13
N THR A 347 14.34 8.19 14.68
CA THR A 347 15.25 7.11 15.09
C THR A 347 15.61 7.22 16.56
N LYS A 348 15.93 8.42 17.06
CA LYS A 348 16.22 8.67 18.48
C LYS A 348 15.03 8.42 19.40
N MET A 349 13.84 8.72 18.93
CA MET A 349 12.59 8.44 19.66
C MET A 349 12.22 6.95 19.67
N GLY A 350 12.99 6.09 18.99
CA GLY A 350 12.69 4.66 18.89
C GLY A 350 11.47 4.33 18.03
N MET A 351 11.04 5.25 17.18
CA MET A 351 9.91 4.99 16.26
C MET A 351 10.31 4.08 15.11
N VAL A 352 11.55 4.21 14.62
CA VAL A 352 12.07 3.45 13.49
C VAL A 352 13.52 3.02 13.72
N ASP A 353 13.90 1.93 13.06
CA ASP A 353 15.28 1.47 12.95
C ASP A 353 15.59 1.23 11.46
N VAL A 354 16.55 1.99 10.93
CA VAL A 354 16.96 1.87 9.52
C VAL A 354 18.04 0.83 9.38
N ARG A 355 17.81 -0.20 8.56
CA ARG A 355 18.72 -1.34 8.34
C ARG A 355 19.06 -1.50 6.87
N TRP A 356 20.21 -2.13 6.64
CA TRP A 356 20.60 -2.50 5.29
C TRP A 356 19.93 -3.80 4.84
N VAL A 357 19.62 -3.88 3.53
CA VAL A 357 19.16 -5.08 2.86
C VAL A 357 19.89 -5.24 1.53
N GLY A 358 20.15 -6.46 1.10
CA GLY A 358 20.70 -6.73 -0.23
C GLY A 358 19.69 -6.36 -1.32
N THR A 359 20.13 -5.76 -2.43
CA THR A 359 19.26 -5.29 -3.54
C THR A 359 18.29 -6.36 -4.05
N ARG A 360 18.68 -7.64 -4.04
CA ARG A 360 17.80 -8.76 -4.47
C ARG A 360 16.58 -8.98 -3.57
N LEU A 361 16.59 -8.45 -2.36
CA LEU A 361 15.52 -8.55 -1.36
C LEU A 361 14.91 -7.18 -1.06
N ASN A 362 15.34 -6.12 -1.74
CA ASN A 362 14.71 -4.82 -1.64
C ASN A 362 13.44 -4.77 -2.47
N PHE A 363 12.29 -5.00 -1.84
CA PHE A 363 10.99 -4.96 -2.53
C PHE A 363 10.67 -3.60 -3.14
N ALA A 364 11.32 -2.52 -2.66
CA ALA A 364 11.11 -1.18 -3.19
C ALA A 364 11.69 -1.00 -4.61
N ASP A 365 12.59 -1.87 -5.08
CA ASP A 365 13.15 -1.85 -6.44
C ASP A 365 12.06 -1.86 -7.53
N ILE A 366 10.99 -2.63 -7.31
CA ILE A 366 9.88 -2.76 -8.27
C ILE A 366 9.05 -1.46 -8.42
N PHE A 367 9.20 -0.53 -7.47
CA PHE A 367 8.50 0.76 -7.47
C PHE A 367 9.35 1.92 -8.01
N THR A 368 10.62 1.70 -8.30
CA THR A 368 11.55 2.75 -8.76
C THR A 368 11.92 2.64 -10.23
N LYS A 369 11.88 1.43 -10.77
CA LYS A 369 12.31 1.16 -12.16
C LYS A 369 11.53 0.00 -12.77
N ALA A 370 11.49 -0.01 -14.10
CA ALA A 370 11.04 -1.17 -14.86
C ALA A 370 12.10 -2.27 -14.76
N VAL A 371 11.85 -3.24 -13.90
CA VAL A 371 12.81 -4.30 -13.59
C VAL A 371 12.83 -5.42 -14.62
N ALA A 372 13.95 -6.15 -14.70
CA ALA A 372 14.10 -7.29 -15.58
C ALA A 372 13.17 -8.47 -15.21
N VAL A 373 12.96 -9.38 -16.15
CA VAL A 373 12.07 -10.55 -15.99
C VAL A 373 12.43 -11.40 -14.76
N GLU A 374 13.72 -11.61 -14.53
CA GLU A 374 14.24 -12.39 -13.40
C GLU A 374 13.87 -11.73 -12.05
N THR A 375 13.95 -10.40 -12.00
CA THR A 375 13.58 -9.63 -10.80
C THR A 375 12.06 -9.69 -10.55
N VAL A 376 11.24 -9.54 -11.61
CA VAL A 376 9.78 -9.71 -11.49
C VAL A 376 9.44 -11.08 -10.92
N LYS A 377 10.00 -12.15 -11.49
CA LYS A 377 9.76 -13.53 -11.05
C LYS A 377 10.21 -13.79 -9.61
N SER A 378 11.29 -13.15 -9.17
CA SER A 378 11.83 -13.38 -7.82
C SER A 378 11.15 -12.55 -6.73
N LEU A 379 10.59 -11.37 -7.07
CA LEU A 379 10.08 -10.44 -6.08
C LEU A 379 8.55 -10.41 -6.00
N VAL A 380 7.82 -10.62 -7.10
CA VAL A 380 6.37 -10.36 -7.10
C VAL A 380 5.61 -11.31 -6.18
N ASP A 381 5.93 -12.62 -6.17
CA ASP A 381 5.25 -13.57 -5.29
C ASP A 381 5.59 -13.32 -3.81
N LYS A 382 6.82 -12.87 -3.53
CA LYS A 382 7.24 -12.45 -2.18
C LYS A 382 6.55 -11.15 -1.76
N LEU A 383 6.52 -10.17 -2.64
CA LEU A 383 5.85 -8.90 -2.40
C LEU A 383 4.35 -9.08 -2.14
N CYS A 384 3.70 -9.95 -2.92
CA CYS A 384 2.25 -10.19 -2.79
C CYS A 384 1.88 -11.23 -1.71
N GLY A 385 2.84 -11.73 -0.93
CA GLY A 385 2.59 -12.63 0.22
C GLY A 385 2.38 -14.09 -0.13
N TYR A 386 2.65 -14.51 -1.37
CA TYR A 386 2.56 -15.92 -1.80
C TYR A 386 3.83 -16.74 -1.50
N ASP A 387 4.96 -16.07 -1.30
CA ASP A 387 6.24 -16.68 -0.92
C ASP A 387 6.81 -15.94 0.30
N LEU A 388 6.76 -16.59 1.48
CA LEU A 388 7.30 -16.06 2.74
C LEU A 388 8.72 -16.55 3.05
N SER A 389 9.41 -17.21 2.11
CA SER A 389 10.77 -17.75 2.30
C SER A 389 11.83 -16.70 2.61
N TRP A 390 11.53 -15.42 2.39
CA TRP A 390 12.39 -14.28 2.69
C TRP A 390 12.39 -13.86 4.18
N TYR A 391 11.50 -14.44 4.98
CA TYR A 391 11.28 -14.06 6.36
C TYR A 391 11.52 -15.24 7.30
N ASP A 392 12.34 -15.07 8.34
CA ASP A 392 12.52 -16.06 9.41
C ASP A 392 11.54 -15.78 10.55
N HIS A 393 10.59 -16.68 10.74
CA HIS A 393 9.55 -16.59 11.77
C HIS A 393 10.11 -16.58 13.20
N ARG A 394 11.30 -17.17 13.42
CA ARG A 394 11.90 -17.32 14.76
C ARG A 394 12.51 -16.01 15.26
N ASP A 395 13.18 -15.28 14.37
CA ASP A 395 13.95 -14.08 14.70
C ASP A 395 13.29 -12.79 14.22
N GLY A 396 12.20 -12.88 13.45
CA GLY A 396 11.56 -11.73 12.82
C GLY A 396 12.49 -10.99 11.84
N ALA A 397 13.48 -11.70 11.28
CA ALA A 397 14.51 -11.14 10.44
C ALA A 397 14.35 -11.58 8.99
N ILE A 398 14.93 -10.79 8.07
CA ILE A 398 15.05 -11.20 6.67
C ILE A 398 16.09 -12.30 6.54
N VAL A 399 15.72 -13.37 5.85
CA VAL A 399 16.64 -14.44 5.45
C VAL A 399 17.48 -13.95 4.28
N ASP A 400 18.63 -13.32 4.58
CA ASP A 400 19.63 -12.98 3.56
C ASP A 400 20.83 -13.92 3.73
N PRO A 401 21.19 -14.72 2.70
CA PRO A 401 22.31 -15.66 2.79
C PRO A 401 23.66 -15.04 3.19
N LYS A 402 23.85 -13.73 2.91
CA LYS A 402 25.05 -13.00 3.35
C LYS A 402 24.98 -12.61 4.83
N LEU A 403 23.80 -12.31 5.35
CA LEU A 403 23.59 -12.04 6.77
C LEU A 403 23.68 -13.35 7.59
N GLU A 404 23.21 -14.46 7.03
CA GLU A 404 23.36 -15.79 7.68
C GLU A 404 24.82 -16.21 7.80
N ALA A 405 25.63 -16.00 6.78
CA ALA A 405 27.05 -16.28 6.83
C ALA A 405 27.76 -15.41 7.90
N ALA A 406 27.43 -14.13 7.97
CA ALA A 406 27.98 -13.21 9.00
C ALA A 406 27.48 -13.54 10.43
N ARG A 407 26.26 -14.05 10.57
CA ARG A 407 25.69 -14.49 11.86
C ARG A 407 26.29 -15.80 12.33
N ALA A 408 26.55 -16.75 11.41
CA ALA A 408 27.21 -18.01 11.75
C ALA A 408 28.64 -17.80 12.29
N GLU A 409 29.32 -16.74 11.84
CA GLU A 409 30.63 -16.33 12.37
C GLU A 409 30.57 -15.61 13.74
N SER A 410 29.41 -15.03 14.11
CA SER A 410 29.23 -14.25 15.34
C SER A 410 28.42 -14.93 16.44
N SER A 411 27.75 -16.05 16.18
CA SER A 411 26.87 -16.72 17.15
C SER A 411 27.60 -17.72 18.06
N GLY A 412 28.28 -17.15 19.06
CA GLY A 412 28.55 -17.81 20.34
C GLY A 412 27.66 -17.21 21.43
N GLY A 413 26.44 -17.73 21.61
CA GLY A 413 25.71 -17.60 22.86
C GLY A 413 24.49 -16.69 22.91
N LEU A 414 23.46 -17.32 23.46
CA LEU A 414 22.26 -16.83 24.18
C LEU A 414 20.96 -16.76 23.38
N GLY A 415 20.17 -17.85 23.60
CA GLY A 415 18.73 -17.82 23.38
C GLY A 415 18.00 -17.37 24.64
N ASP A 416 16.90 -16.69 24.46
CA ASP A 416 15.68 -16.95 25.23
C ASP A 416 14.46 -16.35 24.52
N GLY A 417 13.54 -17.23 24.14
CA GLY A 417 12.29 -16.87 23.48
C GLY A 417 11.24 -16.47 24.52
N THR A 418 10.89 -15.22 24.59
CA THR A 418 9.73 -14.78 25.35
C THR A 418 8.46 -15.00 24.52
N ASN A 419 7.69 -15.99 24.95
CA ASN A 419 6.33 -16.26 24.50
C ASN A 419 5.44 -15.04 24.83
N ARG A 420 5.16 -14.16 23.86
CA ARG A 420 4.20 -13.06 24.03
C ARG A 420 2.79 -13.62 23.91
N LYS A 421 2.01 -13.50 24.95
CA LYS A 421 0.55 -13.65 24.89
C LYS A 421 0.02 -12.55 23.96
N THR A 422 -0.40 -12.93 22.76
CA THR A 422 -1.22 -12.09 21.89
C THR A 422 -2.55 -11.85 22.59
N ASN A 423 -2.98 -10.60 22.69
CA ASN A 423 -4.37 -10.29 23.03
C ASN A 423 -5.27 -11.00 22.01
N ASP A 424 -6.46 -11.43 22.44
CA ASP A 424 -7.41 -12.27 21.68
C ASP A 424 -7.93 -11.66 20.35
N VAL A 425 -7.35 -10.57 19.87
CA VAL A 425 -7.70 -9.94 18.59
C VAL A 425 -6.85 -10.57 17.51
N ASP A 426 -7.49 -11.24 16.55
CA ASP A 426 -6.80 -11.75 15.37
C ASP A 426 -6.44 -10.59 14.45
N LEU A 427 -5.13 -10.36 14.25
CA LEU A 427 -4.62 -9.28 13.39
C LEU A 427 -5.08 -9.42 11.94
N LEU A 428 -5.36 -10.66 11.49
CA LEU A 428 -5.91 -10.88 10.15
C LEU A 428 -7.35 -10.39 10.02
N ASP A 429 -8.16 -10.47 11.08
CA ASP A 429 -9.51 -9.91 11.08
C ASP A 429 -9.45 -8.37 10.97
N VAL A 430 -8.48 -7.74 11.64
CA VAL A 430 -8.24 -6.28 11.51
C VAL A 430 -7.82 -5.91 10.10
N ILE A 431 -6.92 -6.70 9.48
CA ILE A 431 -6.55 -6.50 8.08
C ILE A 431 -7.76 -6.74 7.19
N HIS A 432 -8.56 -7.76 7.44
CA HIS A 432 -9.75 -8.09 6.66
C HIS A 432 -10.70 -6.89 6.52
N ALA A 433 -10.96 -6.17 7.61
CA ALA A 433 -11.81 -4.98 7.56
C ALA A 433 -11.12 -3.75 6.97
N ASN A 434 -9.83 -3.58 7.20
CA ASN A 434 -9.17 -2.32 6.95
C ASN A 434 -8.18 -2.34 5.76
N ALA A 435 -7.81 -3.53 5.22
CA ALA A 435 -6.83 -3.62 4.15
C ALA A 435 -7.25 -2.84 2.90
N CYS A 436 -8.52 -2.94 2.47
CA CYS A 436 -9.03 -2.15 1.35
C CYS A 436 -8.96 -0.64 1.64
N HIS A 437 -9.20 -0.24 2.88
CA HIS A 437 -9.13 1.17 3.32
C HIS A 437 -7.70 1.67 3.43
N LEU A 438 -6.80 0.90 4.06
CA LEU A 438 -5.38 1.24 4.14
C LEU A 438 -4.77 1.41 2.76
N MET A 439 -5.16 0.56 1.79
CA MET A 439 -4.71 0.67 0.40
C MET A 439 -5.31 1.87 -0.34
N GLN A 440 -6.51 2.32 0.03
CA GLN A 440 -7.22 3.42 -0.63
C GLN A 440 -6.95 4.79 -0.01
N SER A 441 -6.66 4.89 1.28
CA SER A 441 -6.30 6.14 1.96
C SER A 441 -5.02 6.76 1.40
N GLN A 442 -4.18 5.98 0.71
CA GLN A 442 -3.06 6.48 -0.10
C GLN A 442 -3.50 7.43 -1.24
N CYS A 443 -4.82 7.53 -1.52
CA CYS A 443 -5.35 8.40 -2.56
C CYS A 443 -5.44 9.87 -2.15
N ILE A 444 -5.39 10.18 -0.86
CA ILE A 444 -5.66 11.52 -0.31
C ILE A 444 -4.35 12.22 0.09
N ALA A 445 -3.26 11.51 0.22
CA ALA A 445 -1.90 12.02 0.47
C ALA A 445 -1.06 12.02 -0.80
#